data_999f03acb90d51774cb6f87007329293
#
_entry.id   999f03acb90d51774cb6f87007329293
#
_cell.length_a   1.000
_cell.length_b   1.000
_cell.length_c   1.000
_cell.angle_alpha   90.00
_cell.angle_beta   90.00
_cell.angle_gamma   90.00
#
_symmetry.space_group_name_H-M   'P 1'
#
loop_
_entity.id
_entity.type
_entity.pdbx_description
1 polymer ?
#
loop_
_entity_poly.entity_id
_entity_poly.type
_entity_poly.pdbx_seq_one_letter_code
_entity_poly.pdbx_strand_id
1 'polypeptide(L)'
;MTAYTATVTVRLKEGVVDPEAETTRRALERLDFSVTDLRRADHFEVELEADDREAATAEAEEMTRRLLANPTIHDYDVAVSPQ
;
A
#
# COMPACT_ATOMS: atom_id res chain seq x y z
N MET A 1 -8.42 -25.09 -6.68
CA MET A 1 -7.85 -23.79 -6.30
C MET A 1 -8.76 -23.09 -5.29
N THR A 2 -8.19 -22.40 -4.38
CA THR A 2 -8.92 -21.70 -3.33
C THR A 2 -8.85 -20.19 -3.57
N ALA A 3 -9.95 -19.50 -3.29
CA ALA A 3 -10.00 -18.06 -3.42
C ALA A 3 -9.45 -17.37 -2.19
N TYR A 4 -8.63 -16.37 -2.41
CA TYR A 4 -7.99 -15.56 -1.36
C TYR A 4 -8.18 -14.08 -1.65
N THR A 5 -8.15 -13.29 -0.59
CA THR A 5 -8.06 -11.83 -0.70
C THR A 5 -6.69 -11.39 -0.21
N ALA A 6 -5.95 -10.71 -1.07
CA ALA A 6 -4.68 -10.10 -0.70
C ALA A 6 -4.91 -8.61 -0.50
N THR A 7 -4.46 -8.08 0.62
CA THR A 7 -4.46 -6.65 0.87
C THR A 7 -3.02 -6.15 0.78
N VAL A 8 -2.80 -5.14 -0.05
CA VAL A 8 -1.47 -4.58 -0.29
C VAL A 8 -1.53 -3.10 0.03
N THR A 9 -0.67 -2.67 0.93
CA THR A 9 -0.53 -1.25 1.28
C THR A 9 0.85 -0.79 0.84
N VAL A 10 0.88 0.26 0.03
CA VAL A 10 2.11 0.80 -0.56
C VAL A 10 2.27 2.25 -0.12
N ARG A 11 3.43 2.56 0.45
CA ARG A 11 3.74 3.91 0.93
C ARG A 11 5.14 4.32 0.50
N LEU A 12 5.36 5.61 0.39
CA LEU A 12 6.70 6.12 0.11
C LEU A 12 7.63 5.85 1.30
N LYS A 13 8.87 5.51 0.99
CA LYS A 13 9.91 5.33 2.00
C LYS A 13 10.15 6.63 2.73
N GLU A 14 10.62 6.52 3.96
CA GLU A 14 11.04 7.68 4.74
C GLU A 14 12.08 8.49 3.98
N GLY A 15 11.96 9.81 4.02
CA GLY A 15 12.85 10.71 3.29
C GLY A 15 12.48 10.96 1.84
N VAL A 16 11.52 10.22 1.28
CA VAL A 16 11.01 10.49 -0.06
C VAL A 16 9.87 11.49 0.06
N VAL A 17 9.95 12.58 -0.69
CA VAL A 17 8.97 13.66 -0.63
C VAL A 17 7.69 13.25 -1.35
N ASP A 18 6.54 13.49 -0.69
CA ASP A 18 5.22 13.33 -1.29
C ASP A 18 4.56 14.72 -1.39
N PRO A 19 4.61 15.35 -2.57
CA PRO A 19 4.05 16.70 -2.73
C PRO A 19 2.55 16.78 -2.47
N GLU A 20 1.81 15.73 -2.80
CA GLU A 20 0.36 15.69 -2.58
C GLU A 20 0.01 15.63 -1.09
N ALA A 21 0.76 14.84 -0.33
CA ALA A 21 0.58 14.76 1.12
C ALA A 21 0.88 16.10 1.78
N GLU A 22 1.94 16.77 1.34
CA GLU A 22 2.31 18.08 1.86
C GLU A 22 1.24 19.13 1.53
N THR A 23 0.70 19.13 0.33
CA THR A 23 -0.38 20.02 -0.06
C THR A 23 -1.62 19.79 0.80
N THR A 24 -1.96 18.53 1.07
CA THR A 24 -3.10 18.18 1.93
C THR A 24 -2.86 18.65 3.36
N ARG A 25 -1.66 18.44 3.88
CA ARG A 25 -1.31 18.90 5.23
C ARG A 25 -1.48 20.40 5.38
N ARG A 26 -0.99 21.17 4.41
CA ARG A 26 -1.11 22.64 4.41
C ARG A 26 -2.58 23.07 4.33
N ALA A 27 -3.38 22.38 3.55
CA ALA A 27 -4.80 22.66 3.45
C ALA A 27 -5.51 22.45 4.80
N LEU A 28 -5.14 21.40 5.53
CA LEU A 28 -5.67 21.15 6.86
C LEU A 28 -5.25 22.24 7.85
N GLU A 29 -4.02 22.74 7.76
CA GLU A 29 -3.58 23.84 8.59
C GLU A 29 -4.39 25.11 8.32
N ARG A 30 -4.74 25.38 7.07
CA ARG A 30 -5.60 26.52 6.73
C ARG A 30 -7.02 26.40 7.27
N LEU A 31 -7.43 25.19 7.62
CA LEU A 31 -8.72 24.93 8.26
C LEU A 31 -8.60 24.89 9.79
N ASP A 32 -7.47 25.39 10.32
CA ASP A 32 -7.20 25.51 11.75
C ASP A 32 -6.91 24.18 12.46
N PHE A 33 -6.52 23.14 11.73
CA PHE A 33 -6.06 21.90 12.33
C PHE A 33 -4.56 21.95 12.58
N SER A 34 -4.13 21.48 13.74
CA SER A 34 -2.70 21.43 14.09
C SER A 34 -2.13 20.08 13.68
N VAL A 35 -1.79 19.95 12.41
CA VAL A 35 -1.25 18.70 11.85
C VAL A 35 0.27 18.79 11.77
N THR A 36 0.96 17.94 12.53
CA THR A 36 2.43 17.93 12.54
C THR A 36 3.01 17.09 11.41
N ASP A 37 2.30 16.06 10.97
CA ASP A 37 2.73 15.21 9.87
C ASP A 37 1.50 14.60 9.20
N LEU A 38 1.62 14.31 7.92
CA LEU A 38 0.58 13.60 7.18
C LEU A 38 1.26 12.70 6.16
N ARG A 39 0.89 11.44 6.19
CA ARG A 39 1.38 10.44 5.24
C ARG A 39 0.19 9.80 4.56
N ARG A 40 0.36 9.42 3.32
CA ARG A 40 -0.66 8.70 2.60
C ARG A 40 -0.09 7.42 2.02
N ALA A 41 -0.97 6.50 1.73
CA ALA A 41 -0.59 5.22 1.14
C ALA A 41 -1.67 4.79 0.16
N ASP A 42 -1.29 3.96 -0.80
CA ASP A 42 -2.24 3.29 -1.66
C ASP A 42 -2.59 1.94 -1.03
N HIS A 43 -3.85 1.59 -1.07
CA HIS A 43 -4.34 0.33 -0.56
C HIS A 43 -5.06 -0.42 -1.66
N PHE A 44 -4.63 -1.66 -1.91
CA PHE A 44 -5.21 -2.52 -2.94
C PHE A 44 -5.81 -3.75 -2.29
N GLU A 45 -6.98 -4.14 -2.76
CA GLU A 45 -7.58 -5.43 -2.42
C GLU A 45 -7.61 -6.26 -3.69
N VAL A 46 -6.90 -7.36 -3.69
CA VAL A 46 -6.79 -8.24 -4.86
C VAL A 46 -7.41 -9.59 -4.53
N GLU A 47 -8.42 -9.97 -5.28
CA GLU A 47 -8.99 -11.30 -5.18
C GLU A 47 -8.27 -12.20 -6.18
N LEU A 48 -7.76 -13.33 -5.71
CA LEU A 48 -7.02 -14.25 -6.55
C LEU A 48 -7.28 -15.69 -6.14
N GLU A 49 -6.99 -16.60 -7.05
CA GLU A 49 -7.08 -18.04 -6.78
C GLU A 49 -5.67 -18.62 -6.74
N ALA A 50 -5.43 -19.49 -5.78
CA ALA A 50 -4.15 -20.15 -5.62
C ALA A 50 -4.36 -21.52 -4.94
N ASP A 51 -3.35 -22.35 -4.98
CA ASP A 51 -3.43 -23.68 -4.39
C ASP A 51 -3.49 -23.64 -2.87
N ASP A 52 -2.76 -22.70 -2.26
CA ASP A 52 -2.75 -22.51 -0.82
C ASP A 52 -2.39 -21.05 -0.49
N ARG A 53 -2.40 -20.72 0.82
CA ARG A 53 -2.09 -19.38 1.28
C ARG A 53 -0.66 -18.95 0.91
N GLU A 54 0.29 -19.86 1.00
CA GLU A 54 1.68 -19.57 0.67
C GLU A 54 1.83 -19.18 -0.79
N ALA A 55 1.17 -19.93 -1.68
CA ALA A 55 1.17 -19.60 -3.11
C ALA A 55 0.48 -18.26 -3.38
N ALA A 56 -0.65 -18.01 -2.72
CA ALA A 56 -1.35 -16.71 -2.86
C ALA A 56 -0.50 -15.55 -2.38
N THR A 57 0.20 -15.72 -1.27
CA THR A 57 1.10 -14.69 -0.73
C THR A 57 2.26 -14.41 -1.70
N ALA A 58 2.86 -15.47 -2.24
CA ALA A 58 3.97 -15.31 -3.20
C ALA A 58 3.51 -14.56 -4.45
N GLU A 59 2.32 -14.88 -4.96
CA GLU A 59 1.77 -14.17 -6.13
C GLU A 59 1.46 -12.71 -5.83
N ALA A 60 0.87 -12.42 -4.66
CA ALA A 60 0.56 -11.06 -4.27
C ALA A 60 1.84 -10.22 -4.11
N GLU A 61 2.88 -10.80 -3.54
CA GLU A 61 4.18 -10.13 -3.43
C GLU A 61 4.80 -9.88 -4.80
N GLU A 62 4.68 -10.82 -5.71
CA GLU A 62 5.17 -10.66 -7.07
C GLU A 62 4.43 -9.56 -7.81
N MET A 63 3.10 -9.53 -7.70
CA MET A 63 2.29 -8.45 -8.27
C MET A 63 2.72 -7.08 -7.74
N THR A 64 3.00 -7.02 -6.45
CA THR A 64 3.42 -5.78 -5.81
C THR A 64 4.75 -5.30 -6.35
N ARG A 65 5.75 -6.17 -6.39
CA ARG A 65 7.09 -5.82 -6.90
C ARG A 65 7.07 -5.42 -8.37
N ARG A 66 6.23 -6.07 -9.16
CA ARG A 66 6.25 -5.87 -10.62
C ARG A 66 5.39 -4.71 -11.10
N LEU A 67 4.35 -4.34 -10.34
CA LEU A 67 3.41 -3.32 -10.80
C LEU A 67 2.92 -2.37 -9.72
N LEU A 68 2.50 -2.87 -8.56
CA LEU A 68 1.80 -2.05 -7.57
C LEU A 68 2.72 -1.09 -6.81
N ALA A 69 3.98 -1.45 -6.66
CA ALA A 69 4.97 -0.64 -5.95
C ALA A 69 6.26 -0.55 -6.75
N ASN A 70 6.98 0.55 -6.53
CA ASN A 70 8.36 0.67 -7.01
C ASN A 70 9.26 0.46 -5.80
N PRO A 71 9.94 -0.71 -5.67
CA PRO A 71 10.73 -1.02 -4.47
C PRO A 71 11.84 -0.03 -4.18
N THR A 72 12.26 0.76 -5.16
CA THR A 72 13.30 1.78 -4.97
C THR A 72 12.80 2.92 -4.08
N ILE A 73 11.52 3.29 -4.20
CA ILE A 73 10.96 4.44 -3.48
C ILE A 73 9.81 4.07 -2.54
N HIS A 74 9.31 2.84 -2.59
CA HIS A 74 8.17 2.42 -1.77
C HIS A 74 8.54 1.31 -0.79
N ASP A 75 7.90 1.36 0.39
CA ASP A 75 7.75 0.21 1.27
C ASP A 75 6.34 -0.32 1.08
N TYR A 76 6.14 -1.60 1.32
CA TYR A 76 4.82 -2.20 1.18
C TYR A 76 4.60 -3.34 2.16
N ASP A 77 3.32 -3.57 2.48
CA ASP A 77 2.88 -4.68 3.31
C ASP A 77 1.88 -5.50 2.52
N VAL A 78 1.99 -6.82 2.61
CA VAL A 78 1.08 -7.76 1.96
C VAL A 78 0.49 -8.67 3.02
N ALA A 79 -0.84 -8.79 3.04
CA ALA A 79 -1.54 -9.71 3.92
C ALA A 79 -2.53 -10.51 3.08
N VAL A 80 -2.62 -11.81 3.33
CA VAL A 80 -3.49 -12.71 2.57
C VAL A 80 -4.40 -13.45 3.51
N SER A 81 -5.67 -13.49 3.18
CA SER A 81 -6.66 -14.26 3.93
C SER A 81 -7.59 -15.02 2.99
N PRO A 82 -8.09 -16.20 3.42
CA PRO A 82 -9.07 -16.94 2.63
C PRO A 82 -10.38 -16.16 2.51
N GLN A 83 -11.03 -16.32 1.40
CA GLN A 83 -12.37 -15.79 1.21
C GLN A 83 -13.43 -16.69 1.82
#